data_75463cee792af26af593f96a5f7c0580
#
_entry.id   75463cee792af26af593f96a5f7c0580
#
_cell.length_a   1.000
_cell.length_b   1.000
_cell.length_c   1.000
_cell.angle_alpha   90.00
_cell.angle_beta   90.00
_cell.angle_gamma   90.00
#
_symmetry.space_group_name_H-M   'P 1'
#
loop_
_entity.id
_entity.type
_entity.pdbx_description
1 polymer ?
#
loop_
_entity_poly.entity_id
_entity_poly.type
_entity_poly.pdbx_seq_one_letter_code
_entity_poly.pdbx_strand_id
1 'polypeptide(L)'
;MVPSVAGEGQKSTLDANCFSVDRSAGLAGQYQVAYNPEENVLFVSGSFNHTKTHGTLCATIARINADTLQIEETAILPAIPENNPGLENLFQIQAAYGLAADNERELLWTGGTRTNSVTAYSQKDLALVWDSLALGVEMLIPRELYVAPSGAVLVTGMGGYQVISAPNAEGERAVSSLQGDGPAMLLGPVADEARSCLYIPNIMRDEIWVVDMNTWGLVRRLSVTGGEDANAPIGVHGVEIDPTRGELYVSAQGREGKNGGLYVLSFEGEHLAYLPFGKMPTDILLDAERQLLYVADFGGKGEPAVAGGGTITVIDTLNRTIIETLQVAPTRINHQVLLKDGSVIAIDKAGDCPAVEVSYVLDARSGEYREAAEESRPGEAPRPIVRDGIAKVYIS
;
A
#
# COMPACT_ATOMS: atom_id res chain seq x y z
N MET A 1 35.24 -22.23 -31.74
CA MET A 1 35.64 -21.36 -30.62
C MET A 1 35.01 -20.02 -30.86
N VAL A 2 33.94 -19.72 -30.10
CA VAL A 2 33.28 -18.43 -30.10
C VAL A 2 33.80 -17.70 -28.87
N PRO A 3 34.30 -16.46 -28.99
CA PRO A 3 34.81 -15.72 -27.83
C PRO A 3 33.64 -15.34 -26.93
N SER A 4 33.70 -15.71 -25.64
CA SER A 4 32.81 -15.22 -24.59
C SER A 4 33.11 -13.74 -24.39
N VAL A 5 32.15 -12.88 -24.72
CA VAL A 5 32.16 -11.50 -24.28
C VAL A 5 31.71 -11.51 -22.81
N ALA A 6 32.69 -11.41 -21.92
CA ALA A 6 32.40 -11.05 -20.52
C ALA A 6 31.86 -9.61 -20.54
N GLY A 7 30.58 -9.46 -20.31
CA GLY A 7 29.97 -8.17 -20.01
C GLY A 7 30.60 -7.64 -18.72
N GLU A 8 31.29 -6.52 -18.81
CA GLU A 8 31.67 -5.74 -17.63
C GLU A 8 30.38 -5.32 -16.93
N GLY A 9 30.10 -5.90 -15.77
CA GLY A 9 29.00 -5.52 -14.92
C GLY A 9 29.14 -4.04 -14.60
N GLN A 10 28.12 -3.26 -14.97
CA GLN A 10 28.01 -1.87 -14.58
C GLN A 10 27.93 -1.85 -13.05
N LYS A 11 28.98 -1.38 -12.39
CA LYS A 11 28.99 -1.20 -10.93
C LYS A 11 27.95 -0.14 -10.60
N SER A 12 27.04 -0.45 -9.68
CA SER A 12 26.25 0.57 -9.00
C SER A 12 27.21 1.62 -8.44
N THR A 13 26.99 2.88 -8.77
CA THR A 13 27.81 4.02 -8.32
C THR A 13 27.28 4.64 -7.03
N LEU A 14 26.21 4.09 -6.48
CA LEU A 14 25.57 4.64 -5.27
C LEU A 14 26.24 4.02 -4.03
N ASP A 15 26.84 4.92 -3.24
CA ASP A 15 27.34 4.60 -1.91
C ASP A 15 26.24 4.79 -0.87
N ALA A 16 26.30 4.07 0.25
CA ALA A 16 25.35 4.13 1.38
C ALA A 16 25.11 5.55 1.94
N ASN A 17 25.98 6.50 1.69
CA ASN A 17 25.86 7.89 2.15
C ASN A 17 25.02 8.81 1.25
N CYS A 18 24.42 8.27 0.19
CA CYS A 18 23.65 9.06 -0.79
C CYS A 18 22.18 9.30 -0.39
N PHE A 19 21.74 8.79 0.76
CA PHE A 19 20.35 8.89 1.17
C PHE A 19 20.18 9.84 2.36
N SER A 20 19.12 10.66 2.32
CA SER A 20 18.67 11.45 3.46
C SER A 20 17.16 11.31 3.64
N VAL A 21 16.67 11.49 4.86
CA VAL A 21 15.27 11.30 5.22
C VAL A 21 14.75 12.50 5.99
N ASP A 22 13.68 13.11 5.45
CA ASP A 22 12.86 14.10 6.17
C ASP A 22 11.54 13.46 6.57
N ARG A 23 10.98 13.87 7.71
CA ARG A 23 9.71 13.34 8.21
C ARG A 23 8.80 14.46 8.71
N SER A 24 7.53 14.42 8.29
CA SER A 24 6.48 15.30 8.79
C SER A 24 5.35 14.52 9.43
N ALA A 25 4.46 15.23 10.14
CA ALA A 25 3.25 14.62 10.67
C ALA A 25 2.28 14.27 9.54
N GLY A 26 1.68 13.08 9.60
CA GLY A 26 0.67 12.60 8.68
C GLY A 26 -0.74 12.58 9.29
N LEU A 27 -1.63 11.84 8.66
CA LEU A 27 -2.97 11.58 9.17
C LEU A 27 -2.94 10.51 10.26
N ALA A 28 -3.89 10.58 11.17
CA ALA A 28 -4.09 9.48 12.12
C ALA A 28 -4.63 8.22 11.41
N GLY A 29 -4.02 7.07 11.68
CA GLY A 29 -4.41 5.79 11.10
C GLY A 29 -4.22 5.73 9.59
N GLN A 30 -3.25 6.45 9.05
CA GLN A 30 -2.97 6.45 7.61
C GLN A 30 -2.67 5.04 7.09
N TYR A 31 -3.08 4.79 5.85
CA TYR A 31 -3.00 3.44 5.29
C TYR A 31 -2.27 3.41 3.95
N GLN A 32 -2.70 4.18 2.97
CA GLN A 32 -2.12 4.18 1.63
C GLN A 32 -1.89 5.60 1.13
N VAL A 33 -0.93 5.73 0.21
CA VAL A 33 -0.60 6.96 -0.50
C VAL A 33 -0.75 6.74 -2.00
N ALA A 34 -1.31 7.74 -2.69
CA ALA A 34 -1.35 7.84 -4.15
C ALA A 34 -0.75 9.18 -4.58
N TYR A 35 -0.24 9.27 -5.81
CA TYR A 35 0.46 10.45 -6.31
C TYR A 35 -0.12 10.94 -7.63
N ASN A 36 -0.35 12.22 -7.72
CA ASN A 36 -0.61 12.91 -8.99
C ASN A 36 0.65 13.70 -9.38
N PRO A 37 1.42 13.21 -10.37
CA PRO A 37 2.67 13.85 -10.78
C PRO A 37 2.46 15.19 -11.50
N GLU A 38 1.31 15.43 -12.13
CA GLU A 38 1.05 16.66 -12.87
C GLU A 38 0.82 17.84 -11.92
N GLU A 39 0.02 17.63 -10.89
CA GLU A 39 -0.22 18.64 -9.85
C GLU A 39 0.80 18.64 -8.73
N ASN A 40 1.67 17.61 -8.68
CA ASN A 40 2.66 17.38 -7.62
C ASN A 40 2.01 17.29 -6.23
N VAL A 41 0.93 16.51 -6.15
CA VAL A 41 0.19 16.28 -4.92
C VAL A 41 0.10 14.81 -4.57
N LEU A 42 0.11 14.54 -3.27
CA LEU A 42 -0.14 13.23 -2.69
C LEU A 42 -1.57 13.18 -2.17
N PHE A 43 -2.15 12.00 -2.24
CA PHE A 43 -3.38 11.67 -1.55
C PHE A 43 -3.08 10.59 -0.53
N VAL A 44 -3.53 10.77 0.71
CA VAL A 44 -3.32 9.80 1.78
C VAL A 44 -4.65 9.40 2.37
N SER A 45 -4.88 8.10 2.53
CA SER A 45 -6.03 7.58 3.25
C SER A 45 -5.72 7.42 4.74
N GLY A 46 -6.69 7.77 5.59
CA GLY A 46 -6.68 7.51 7.02
C GLY A 46 -7.81 6.57 7.39
N SER A 47 -7.48 5.33 7.70
CA SER A 47 -8.42 4.36 8.21
C SER A 47 -8.23 4.23 9.71
N PHE A 48 -9.07 4.84 10.49
CA PHE A 48 -8.96 4.74 11.94
C PHE A 48 -9.18 3.29 12.40
N ASN A 49 -8.11 2.59 12.77
CA ASN A 49 -8.16 1.17 13.12
C ASN A 49 -8.42 0.91 14.60
N HIS A 50 -8.23 1.89 15.48
CA HIS A 50 -8.31 1.69 16.92
C HIS A 50 -9.51 2.33 17.58
N THR A 51 -10.37 1.45 18.01
CA THR A 51 -11.66 1.65 18.64
C THR A 51 -11.59 1.87 20.14
N LYS A 52 -10.42 1.93 20.71
CA LYS A 52 -10.25 2.01 22.17
C LYS A 52 -10.07 3.43 22.69
N THR A 53 -9.85 4.40 21.84
CA THR A 53 -9.68 5.78 22.23
C THR A 53 -10.91 6.59 21.91
N HIS A 54 -11.37 7.29 22.88
CA HIS A 54 -12.56 8.09 23.02
C HIS A 54 -12.75 9.12 21.91
N GLY A 55 -13.81 9.03 21.15
CA GLY A 55 -14.19 10.05 20.19
C GLY A 55 -14.98 9.51 19.02
N THR A 56 -15.48 10.40 18.21
CA THR A 56 -16.15 10.05 16.96
C THR A 56 -15.13 9.46 16.01
N LEU A 57 -15.27 8.18 15.74
CA LEU A 57 -14.44 7.49 14.74
C LEU A 57 -14.78 8.08 13.37
N CYS A 58 -13.78 8.53 12.65
CA CYS A 58 -13.94 8.92 11.27
C CYS A 58 -12.72 8.44 10.45
N ALA A 59 -12.99 8.06 9.23
CA ALA A 59 -11.96 7.87 8.24
C ALA A 59 -11.82 9.16 7.44
N THR A 60 -10.62 9.44 6.97
CA THR A 60 -10.30 10.66 6.24
C THR A 60 -9.49 10.33 5.00
N ILE A 61 -9.57 11.24 4.02
CA ILE A 61 -8.60 11.35 2.95
C ILE A 61 -8.02 12.75 3.00
N ALA A 62 -6.74 12.89 2.65
CA ALA A 62 -6.09 14.19 2.59
C ALA A 62 -5.42 14.39 1.25
N ARG A 63 -5.42 15.63 0.79
CA ARG A 63 -4.61 16.16 -0.29
C ARG A 63 -3.41 16.88 0.33
N ILE A 64 -2.21 16.52 -0.09
CA ILE A 64 -0.95 16.90 0.52
C ILE A 64 0.00 17.41 -0.56
N ASN A 65 0.64 18.54 -0.36
CA ASN A 65 1.67 19.04 -1.25
C ASN A 65 2.92 18.14 -1.19
N ALA A 66 3.38 17.61 -2.32
CA ALA A 66 4.48 16.65 -2.37
C ALA A 66 5.86 17.26 -2.07
N ASP A 67 6.02 18.59 -2.21
CA ASP A 67 7.29 19.25 -1.90
C ASP A 67 7.40 19.60 -0.42
N THR A 68 6.32 20.13 0.15
CA THR A 68 6.33 20.65 1.53
C THR A 68 5.81 19.65 2.55
N LEU A 69 5.15 18.59 2.11
CA LEU A 69 4.41 17.60 2.93
C LEU A 69 3.33 18.23 3.82
N GLN A 70 2.84 19.42 3.45
CA GLN A 70 1.75 20.07 4.15
C GLN A 70 0.41 19.58 3.64
N ILE A 71 -0.49 19.29 4.58
CA ILE A 71 -1.88 18.96 4.27
C ILE A 71 -2.55 20.23 3.76
N GLU A 72 -3.06 20.20 2.53
CA GLU A 72 -3.77 21.30 1.89
C GLU A 72 -5.27 21.20 2.13
N GLU A 73 -5.81 19.98 2.08
CA GLU A 73 -7.24 19.71 2.25
C GLU A 73 -7.50 18.33 2.84
N THR A 74 -8.61 18.18 3.54
CA THR A 74 -9.06 16.89 4.07
C THR A 74 -10.55 16.72 3.85
N ALA A 75 -10.97 15.49 3.58
CA ALA A 75 -12.38 15.11 3.57
C ALA A 75 -12.63 14.00 4.58
N ILE A 76 -13.76 14.09 5.27
CA ILE A 76 -14.24 13.04 6.16
C ILE A 76 -15.15 12.13 5.35
N LEU A 77 -14.91 10.83 5.43
CA LEU A 77 -15.73 9.86 4.72
C LEU A 77 -17.14 9.76 5.36
N PRO A 78 -18.17 9.51 4.54
CA PRO A 78 -19.54 9.42 5.03
C PRO A 78 -19.70 8.34 6.10
N ALA A 79 -20.53 8.62 7.10
CA ALA A 79 -21.04 7.59 8.01
C ALA A 79 -22.02 6.69 7.26
N ILE A 80 -21.98 5.38 7.56
CA ILE A 80 -22.98 4.45 7.05
C ILE A 80 -24.29 4.71 7.80
N PRO A 81 -25.44 4.74 7.12
CA PRO A 81 -26.73 4.86 7.78
C PRO A 81 -26.93 3.76 8.84
N GLU A 82 -27.56 4.11 9.96
CA GLU A 82 -27.75 3.28 11.17
C GLU A 82 -28.44 1.92 10.96
N ASN A 83 -28.89 1.61 9.78
CA ASN A 83 -29.71 0.44 9.47
C ASN A 83 -28.94 -0.82 9.04
N ASN A 84 -27.65 -0.91 9.34
CA ASN A 84 -26.89 -2.13 9.06
C ASN A 84 -26.86 -3.00 10.33
N PRO A 85 -27.80 -3.95 10.50
CA PRO A 85 -27.88 -4.76 11.71
C PRO A 85 -26.67 -5.69 11.80
N GLY A 86 -25.87 -5.54 12.82
CA GLY A 86 -24.66 -6.32 13.09
C GLY A 86 -23.36 -5.51 13.11
N LEU A 87 -23.42 -4.21 12.82
CA LEU A 87 -22.26 -3.30 12.89
C LEU A 87 -22.41 -2.31 14.04
N GLU A 88 -22.86 -2.79 15.18
CA GLU A 88 -23.06 -1.97 16.38
C GLU A 88 -21.71 -1.37 16.82
N ASN A 89 -21.66 -0.07 16.82
CA ASN A 89 -20.68 0.84 17.45
C ASN A 89 -19.33 1.12 16.79
N LEU A 90 -18.84 0.36 15.80
CA LEU A 90 -17.44 0.52 15.32
C LEU A 90 -17.27 0.57 13.80
N PHE A 91 -18.27 0.17 13.05
CA PHE A 91 -18.17 -0.05 11.61
C PHE A 91 -19.13 0.80 10.80
N GLN A 92 -19.62 1.88 11.41
CA GLN A 92 -20.61 2.77 10.78
C GLN A 92 -19.97 3.85 9.89
N ILE A 93 -18.65 3.83 9.72
CA ILE A 93 -17.93 4.84 8.95
C ILE A 93 -17.24 4.14 7.80
N GLN A 94 -17.40 4.65 6.59
CA GLN A 94 -16.62 4.20 5.46
C GLN A 94 -15.13 4.40 5.77
N ALA A 95 -14.36 3.33 5.73
CA ALA A 95 -12.95 3.38 6.02
C ALA A 95 -12.17 3.43 4.70
N ALA A 96 -11.33 4.43 4.52
CA ALA A 96 -10.41 4.49 3.40
C ALA A 96 -9.16 3.66 3.70
N TYR A 97 -9.07 2.49 3.08
CA TYR A 97 -7.87 1.67 3.08
C TYR A 97 -7.09 1.92 1.78
N GLY A 98 -7.35 1.15 0.74
CA GLY A 98 -6.69 1.31 -0.53
C GLY A 98 -7.02 2.65 -1.20
N LEU A 99 -6.04 3.20 -1.91
CA LEU A 99 -6.16 4.39 -2.75
C LEU A 99 -5.63 4.11 -4.15
N ALA A 100 -6.31 4.68 -5.16
CA ALA A 100 -5.77 4.76 -6.50
C ALA A 100 -6.16 6.08 -7.15
N ALA A 101 -5.17 6.79 -7.72
CA ALA A 101 -5.38 8.03 -8.44
C ALA A 101 -5.68 7.75 -9.92
N ASP A 102 -6.82 8.23 -10.41
CA ASP A 102 -7.16 8.34 -11.82
C ASP A 102 -6.85 9.78 -12.28
N ASN A 103 -5.60 10.01 -12.64
CA ASN A 103 -5.14 11.37 -12.96
C ASN A 103 -5.73 11.89 -14.27
N GLU A 104 -6.11 11.03 -15.21
CA GLU A 104 -6.77 11.44 -16.46
C GLU A 104 -8.19 11.97 -16.22
N ARG A 105 -8.89 11.44 -15.20
CA ARG A 105 -10.28 11.80 -14.89
C ARG A 105 -10.40 12.63 -13.62
N GLU A 106 -9.26 12.99 -13.03
CA GLU A 106 -9.17 13.75 -11.77
C GLU A 106 -9.98 13.10 -10.63
N LEU A 107 -9.98 11.75 -10.57
CA LEU A 107 -10.66 10.99 -9.54
C LEU A 107 -9.68 10.31 -8.59
N LEU A 108 -10.05 10.22 -7.33
CA LEU A 108 -9.37 9.45 -6.31
C LEU A 108 -10.28 8.32 -5.84
N TRP A 109 -9.92 7.09 -6.14
CA TRP A 109 -10.67 5.91 -5.75
C TRP A 109 -10.21 5.40 -4.39
N THR A 110 -11.16 5.00 -3.52
CA THR A 110 -10.84 4.44 -2.20
C THR A 110 -11.57 3.14 -1.92
N GLY A 111 -10.87 2.20 -1.28
CA GLY A 111 -11.43 0.92 -0.84
C GLY A 111 -11.79 0.95 0.64
N GLY A 112 -13.06 0.68 0.95
CA GLY A 112 -13.59 0.60 2.31
C GLY A 112 -13.67 -0.85 2.78
N THR A 113 -12.56 -1.41 3.26
CA THR A 113 -12.47 -2.82 3.70
C THR A 113 -13.53 -3.22 4.74
N ARG A 114 -13.87 -2.32 5.65
CA ARG A 114 -14.81 -2.60 6.75
C ARG A 114 -16.26 -2.48 6.35
N THR A 115 -16.51 -1.70 5.32
CA THR A 115 -17.86 -1.35 4.87
C THR A 115 -18.24 -2.06 3.60
N ASN A 116 -17.35 -2.91 3.06
CA ASN A 116 -17.55 -3.58 1.78
C ASN A 116 -17.94 -2.59 0.68
N SER A 117 -17.24 -1.46 0.62
CA SER A 117 -17.57 -0.36 -0.29
C SER A 117 -16.35 0.15 -1.04
N VAL A 118 -16.62 0.78 -2.17
CA VAL A 118 -15.65 1.60 -2.91
C VAL A 118 -16.28 2.95 -3.15
N THR A 119 -15.50 4.00 -3.00
CA THR A 119 -15.91 5.37 -3.29
C THR A 119 -14.92 6.05 -4.21
N ALA A 120 -15.37 7.06 -4.94
CA ALA A 120 -14.50 7.93 -5.72
C ALA A 120 -14.76 9.40 -5.33
N TYR A 121 -13.68 10.14 -5.23
CA TYR A 121 -13.68 11.55 -4.88
C TYR A 121 -13.02 12.35 -6.01
N SER A 122 -13.38 13.63 -6.14
CA SER A 122 -12.65 14.57 -6.98
C SER A 122 -11.26 14.81 -6.38
N GLN A 123 -10.21 14.77 -7.20
CA GLN A 123 -8.86 15.09 -6.74
C GLN A 123 -8.69 16.57 -6.38
N LYS A 124 -9.54 17.44 -6.94
CA LYS A 124 -9.46 18.88 -6.79
C LYS A 124 -9.91 19.38 -5.41
N ASP A 125 -11.05 18.87 -4.94
CA ASP A 125 -11.75 19.38 -3.76
C ASP A 125 -12.24 18.27 -2.82
N LEU A 126 -11.81 17.04 -3.07
CA LEU A 126 -12.20 15.85 -2.32
C LEU A 126 -13.72 15.65 -2.18
N ALA A 127 -14.53 16.23 -3.09
CA ALA A 127 -15.95 16.00 -3.14
C ALA A 127 -16.27 14.57 -3.57
N LEU A 128 -17.24 13.92 -2.90
CA LEU A 128 -17.70 12.58 -3.25
C LEU A 128 -18.37 12.59 -4.63
N VAL A 129 -17.89 11.74 -5.54
CA VAL A 129 -18.39 11.63 -6.93
C VAL A 129 -19.15 10.34 -7.15
N TRP A 130 -18.67 9.22 -6.57
CA TRP A 130 -19.27 7.91 -6.77
C TRP A 130 -19.19 7.07 -5.49
N ASP A 131 -20.23 6.28 -5.21
CA ASP A 131 -20.32 5.43 -4.01
C ASP A 131 -21.06 4.14 -4.33
N SER A 132 -20.39 3.01 -4.15
CA SER A 132 -20.97 1.68 -4.38
C SER A 132 -22.16 1.39 -3.47
N LEU A 133 -22.16 1.86 -2.22
CA LEU A 133 -23.26 1.64 -1.28
C LEU A 133 -24.53 2.41 -1.72
N ALA A 134 -24.37 3.63 -2.20
CA ALA A 134 -25.48 4.42 -2.72
C ALA A 134 -26.16 3.75 -3.93
N LEU A 135 -25.41 2.93 -4.66
CA LEU A 135 -25.90 2.15 -5.81
C LEU A 135 -26.38 0.74 -5.42
N GLY A 136 -26.30 0.38 -4.12
CA GLY A 136 -26.65 -0.97 -3.65
C GLY A 136 -25.69 -2.05 -4.11
N VAL A 137 -24.45 -1.71 -4.41
CA VAL A 137 -23.39 -2.64 -4.82
C VAL A 137 -22.47 -2.93 -3.65
N GLU A 138 -22.45 -4.18 -3.21
CA GLU A 138 -21.53 -4.66 -2.18
C GLU A 138 -20.19 -5.11 -2.78
N MET A 139 -19.10 -4.69 -2.17
CA MET A 139 -17.75 -5.08 -2.55
C MET A 139 -17.23 -6.22 -1.66
N LEU A 140 -16.27 -6.99 -2.16
CA LEU A 140 -15.70 -8.18 -1.45
C LEU A 140 -14.52 -7.78 -0.58
N ILE A 141 -14.76 -7.11 0.55
CA ILE A 141 -13.72 -6.69 1.51
C ILE A 141 -12.55 -6.01 0.76
N PRO A 142 -12.81 -4.88 0.07
CA PRO A 142 -11.85 -4.26 -0.83
C PRO A 142 -10.56 -3.85 -0.08
N ARG A 143 -9.42 -4.14 -0.69
CA ARG A 143 -8.10 -3.85 -0.11
C ARG A 143 -7.35 -2.81 -0.90
N GLU A 144 -7.00 -3.13 -2.14
CA GLU A 144 -6.21 -2.29 -3.02
C GLU A 144 -6.94 -2.08 -4.34
N LEU A 145 -6.55 -1.05 -5.07
CA LEU A 145 -7.21 -0.68 -6.31
C LEU A 145 -6.17 -0.41 -7.41
N TYR A 146 -6.54 -0.71 -8.63
CA TYR A 146 -5.81 -0.31 -9.83
C TYR A 146 -6.77 0.36 -10.81
N VAL A 147 -6.40 1.52 -11.30
CA VAL A 147 -7.15 2.24 -12.35
C VAL A 147 -6.50 1.98 -13.70
N ALA A 148 -7.24 1.36 -14.58
CA ALA A 148 -6.78 1.13 -15.95
C ALA A 148 -6.88 2.41 -16.80
N PRO A 149 -6.08 2.54 -17.88
CA PRO A 149 -6.20 3.67 -18.81
C PRO A 149 -7.60 3.87 -19.38
N SER A 150 -8.37 2.80 -19.53
CA SER A 150 -9.79 2.85 -19.92
C SER A 150 -10.71 3.56 -18.91
N GLY A 151 -10.25 3.76 -17.67
CA GLY A 151 -11.04 4.23 -16.53
C GLY A 151 -11.83 3.12 -15.82
N ALA A 152 -11.60 1.85 -16.17
CA ALA A 152 -12.06 0.73 -15.37
C ALA A 152 -11.19 0.61 -14.11
N VAL A 153 -11.78 0.15 -12.99
CA VAL A 153 -11.08 0.01 -11.73
C VAL A 153 -11.15 -1.44 -11.27
N LEU A 154 -9.99 -2.09 -11.16
CA LEU A 154 -9.88 -3.39 -10.50
C LEU A 154 -9.73 -3.17 -9.00
N VAL A 155 -10.51 -3.90 -8.23
CA VAL A 155 -10.54 -3.84 -6.77
C VAL A 155 -10.19 -5.22 -6.23
N THR A 156 -9.06 -5.35 -5.59
CA THR A 156 -8.65 -6.58 -4.95
C THR A 156 -9.28 -6.74 -3.57
N GLY A 157 -9.45 -7.96 -3.10
CA GLY A 157 -10.04 -8.19 -1.80
C GLY A 157 -10.01 -9.65 -1.35
N MET A 158 -10.90 -9.95 -0.42
CA MET A 158 -11.05 -11.33 0.10
C MET A 158 -11.82 -12.19 -0.91
N GLY A 159 -11.29 -13.36 -1.21
CA GLY A 159 -11.91 -14.33 -2.13
C GLY A 159 -11.64 -14.09 -3.61
N GLY A 160 -11.11 -12.93 -4.01
CA GLY A 160 -10.84 -12.60 -5.40
C GLY A 160 -10.73 -11.11 -5.67
N TYR A 161 -11.22 -10.69 -6.82
CA TYR A 161 -11.27 -9.28 -7.21
C TYR A 161 -12.59 -8.92 -7.90
N GLN A 162 -12.89 -7.64 -7.94
CA GLN A 162 -14.01 -7.07 -8.66
C GLN A 162 -13.53 -6.02 -9.65
N VAL A 163 -14.28 -5.80 -10.70
CA VAL A 163 -13.98 -4.78 -11.69
C VAL A 163 -15.19 -3.85 -11.82
N ILE A 164 -14.96 -2.59 -11.55
CA ILE A 164 -15.88 -1.50 -11.84
C ILE A 164 -15.57 -1.06 -13.28
N SER A 165 -16.53 -1.17 -14.18
CA SER A 165 -16.31 -0.84 -15.59
C SER A 165 -15.92 0.64 -15.79
N ALA A 166 -15.32 0.96 -16.93
CA ALA A 166 -15.30 2.32 -17.41
C ALA A 166 -16.75 2.85 -17.51
N PRO A 167 -16.98 4.18 -17.36
CA PRO A 167 -18.31 4.75 -17.52
C PRO A 167 -18.82 4.54 -18.95
N ASN A 168 -20.10 4.20 -19.08
CA ASN A 168 -20.78 4.20 -20.37
C ASN A 168 -21.11 5.65 -20.84
N ALA A 169 -21.83 5.81 -21.93
CA ALA A 169 -22.18 7.11 -22.46
C ALA A 169 -23.06 7.95 -21.51
N GLU A 170 -23.80 7.29 -20.64
CA GLU A 170 -24.64 7.89 -19.61
C GLU A 170 -23.89 8.17 -18.30
N GLY A 171 -22.61 7.78 -18.21
CA GLY A 171 -21.78 7.91 -17.02
C GLY A 171 -21.95 6.78 -15.99
N GLU A 172 -22.74 5.75 -16.33
CA GLU A 172 -22.99 4.62 -15.45
C GLU A 172 -21.83 3.61 -15.49
N ARG A 173 -21.62 2.89 -14.38
CA ARG A 173 -20.61 1.85 -14.23
C ARG A 173 -21.23 0.54 -13.77
N ALA A 174 -20.83 -0.56 -14.37
CA ALA A 174 -21.20 -1.90 -13.96
C ALA A 174 -20.11 -2.50 -13.06
N VAL A 175 -20.48 -3.42 -12.18
CA VAL A 175 -19.53 -4.17 -11.35
C VAL A 175 -19.64 -5.65 -11.70
N SER A 176 -18.49 -6.26 -11.96
CA SER A 176 -18.34 -7.70 -12.16
C SER A 176 -17.39 -8.26 -11.12
N SER A 177 -17.52 -9.55 -10.79
CA SER A 177 -16.70 -10.19 -9.78
C SER A 177 -16.09 -11.47 -10.34
N LEU A 178 -14.82 -11.70 -10.00
CA LEU A 178 -14.15 -12.98 -10.20
C LEU A 178 -13.68 -13.51 -8.84
N GLN A 179 -14.24 -14.64 -8.46
CA GLN A 179 -13.84 -15.36 -7.25
C GLN A 179 -12.85 -16.48 -7.59
N GLY A 180 -11.89 -16.68 -6.72
CA GLY A 180 -10.96 -17.79 -6.82
C GLY A 180 -11.59 -19.11 -6.39
N ASP A 181 -10.93 -20.20 -6.75
CA ASP A 181 -11.30 -21.57 -6.40
C ASP A 181 -10.72 -22.03 -5.03
N GLY A 182 -10.51 -21.11 -4.12
CA GLY A 182 -9.95 -21.38 -2.80
C GLY A 182 -9.61 -20.11 -2.02
N PRO A 183 -8.88 -20.24 -0.91
CA PRO A 183 -8.52 -19.09 -0.09
C PRO A 183 -7.76 -18.07 -0.91
N ALA A 184 -8.23 -16.83 -0.90
CA ALA A 184 -7.57 -15.72 -1.53
C ALA A 184 -7.70 -14.46 -0.66
N MET A 185 -6.61 -13.74 -0.51
CA MET A 185 -6.57 -12.37 -0.06
C MET A 185 -5.60 -11.65 -0.98
N LEU A 186 -6.17 -10.96 -1.95
CA LEU A 186 -5.41 -10.27 -2.99
C LEU A 186 -5.04 -8.88 -2.50
N LEU A 187 -3.81 -8.48 -2.81
CA LEU A 187 -3.23 -7.21 -2.40
C LEU A 187 -2.95 -6.31 -3.61
N GLY A 188 -2.02 -5.37 -3.48
CA GLY A 188 -1.74 -4.35 -4.49
C GLY A 188 -1.32 -4.94 -5.84
N PRO A 189 -2.07 -4.66 -6.92
CA PRO A 189 -1.70 -5.09 -8.27
C PRO A 189 -0.66 -4.16 -8.89
N VAL A 190 0.23 -4.73 -9.70
CA VAL A 190 1.10 -3.98 -10.62
C VAL A 190 0.76 -4.30 -12.06
N ALA A 191 0.81 -3.30 -12.93
CA ALA A 191 0.45 -3.42 -14.34
C ALA A 191 1.67 -3.58 -15.26
N ASP A 192 1.60 -4.56 -16.15
CA ASP A 192 2.42 -4.61 -17.36
C ASP A 192 1.52 -4.18 -18.55
N GLU A 193 1.52 -2.90 -18.84
CA GLU A 193 0.67 -2.34 -19.91
C GLU A 193 1.09 -2.88 -21.28
N ALA A 194 2.38 -3.12 -21.49
CA ALA A 194 2.88 -3.63 -22.76
C ALA A 194 2.37 -5.05 -23.07
N ARG A 195 2.13 -5.85 -22.03
CA ARG A 195 1.56 -7.21 -22.15
C ARG A 195 0.08 -7.25 -21.80
N SER A 196 -0.52 -6.09 -21.44
CA SER A 196 -1.90 -6.00 -20.96
C SER A 196 -2.20 -6.98 -19.82
N CYS A 197 -1.29 -7.10 -18.85
CA CYS A 197 -1.43 -7.99 -17.71
C CYS A 197 -1.29 -7.24 -16.39
N LEU A 198 -2.04 -7.70 -15.38
CA LEU A 198 -1.85 -7.34 -13.98
C LEU A 198 -1.24 -8.53 -13.22
N TYR A 199 -0.28 -8.23 -12.36
CA TYR A 199 0.27 -9.19 -11.40
C TYR A 199 -0.23 -8.83 -10.01
N ILE A 200 -0.91 -9.77 -9.34
CA ILE A 200 -1.62 -9.53 -8.08
C ILE A 200 -1.17 -10.55 -7.03
N PRO A 201 -0.53 -10.14 -5.94
CA PRO A 201 -0.10 -11.08 -4.90
C PRO A 201 -1.29 -11.63 -4.11
N ASN A 202 -1.27 -12.94 -3.84
CA ASN A 202 -2.20 -13.62 -2.95
C ASN A 202 -1.45 -14.11 -1.71
N ILE A 203 -1.59 -13.37 -0.62
CA ILE A 203 -0.86 -13.66 0.63
C ILE A 203 -1.27 -14.99 1.28
N MET A 204 -2.46 -15.49 0.98
CA MET A 204 -2.96 -16.72 1.59
C MET A 204 -2.43 -18.01 0.95
N ARG A 205 -1.83 -17.92 -0.24
CA ARG A 205 -1.39 -19.10 -1.00
C ARG A 205 0.04 -18.99 -1.55
N ASP A 206 0.78 -17.95 -1.21
CA ASP A 206 2.12 -17.68 -1.71
C ASP A 206 2.20 -17.74 -3.26
N GLU A 207 1.29 -17.05 -3.91
CA GLU A 207 1.17 -17.04 -5.36
C GLU A 207 0.89 -15.63 -5.90
N ILE A 208 1.24 -15.41 -7.17
CA ILE A 208 0.89 -14.20 -7.93
C ILE A 208 -0.17 -14.58 -8.97
N TRP A 209 -1.30 -13.89 -8.94
CA TRP A 209 -2.32 -14.03 -9.97
C TRP A 209 -1.98 -13.14 -11.16
N VAL A 210 -2.06 -13.71 -12.37
CA VAL A 210 -1.86 -12.96 -13.61
C VAL A 210 -3.22 -12.77 -14.26
N VAL A 211 -3.66 -11.53 -14.39
CA VAL A 211 -4.98 -11.15 -14.92
C VAL A 211 -4.79 -10.40 -16.24
N ASP A 212 -5.53 -10.78 -17.26
CA ASP A 212 -5.57 -10.08 -18.54
C ASP A 212 -6.41 -8.81 -18.44
N MET A 213 -5.84 -7.66 -18.76
CA MET A 213 -6.49 -6.35 -18.62
C MET A 213 -7.57 -6.07 -19.67
N ASN A 214 -7.62 -6.81 -20.78
CA ASN A 214 -8.62 -6.63 -21.81
C ASN A 214 -9.91 -7.38 -21.46
N THR A 215 -9.78 -8.56 -20.87
CA THR A 215 -10.91 -9.44 -20.53
C THR A 215 -11.23 -9.46 -19.05
N TRP A 216 -10.34 -8.96 -18.22
CA TRP A 216 -10.36 -9.09 -16.75
C TRP A 216 -10.41 -10.55 -16.28
N GLY A 217 -9.98 -11.48 -17.12
CA GLY A 217 -9.90 -12.91 -16.81
C GLY A 217 -8.60 -13.30 -16.12
N LEU A 218 -8.68 -14.24 -15.18
CA LEU A 218 -7.49 -14.87 -14.59
C LEU A 218 -6.84 -15.77 -15.65
N VAL A 219 -5.60 -15.45 -16.04
CA VAL A 219 -4.83 -16.19 -17.06
C VAL A 219 -4.10 -17.36 -16.41
N ARG A 220 -3.38 -17.11 -15.32
CA ARG A 220 -2.57 -18.11 -14.62
C ARG A 220 -2.24 -17.67 -13.19
N ARG A 221 -1.68 -18.60 -12.43
CA ARG A 221 -1.09 -18.36 -11.11
C ARG A 221 0.36 -18.78 -11.11
N LEU A 222 1.23 -17.94 -10.56
CA LEU A 222 2.65 -18.20 -10.42
C LEU A 222 2.90 -18.50 -8.95
N SER A 223 3.41 -19.68 -8.63
CA SER A 223 3.78 -20.03 -7.26
C SER A 223 5.09 -19.38 -6.88
N VAL A 224 5.15 -18.74 -5.71
CA VAL A 224 6.39 -18.21 -5.14
C VAL A 224 7.00 -19.30 -4.28
N THR A 225 8.26 -19.65 -4.56
CA THR A 225 9.00 -20.73 -3.89
C THR A 225 10.45 -20.34 -3.65
N GLY A 226 11.21 -21.14 -2.93
CA GLY A 226 12.67 -20.96 -2.82
C GLY A 226 13.13 -20.19 -1.60
N GLY A 227 12.29 -20.08 -0.56
CA GLY A 227 12.70 -19.54 0.75
C GLY A 227 13.63 -20.48 1.54
N GLU A 228 14.09 -20.01 2.69
CA GLU A 228 15.02 -20.75 3.58
C GLU A 228 14.41 -22.04 4.16
N ASP A 229 13.10 -22.02 4.41
CA ASP A 229 12.36 -23.15 4.98
C ASP A 229 11.16 -23.48 4.09
N ALA A 230 11.27 -24.61 3.36
CA ALA A 230 10.22 -25.06 2.46
C ALA A 230 8.89 -25.43 3.15
N ASN A 231 8.88 -25.56 4.47
CA ASN A 231 7.67 -25.89 5.24
C ASN A 231 7.02 -24.65 5.88
N ALA A 232 7.69 -23.50 5.85
CA ALA A 232 7.14 -22.25 6.38
C ALA A 232 6.48 -21.42 5.27
N PRO A 233 5.35 -20.74 5.53
CA PRO A 233 4.76 -19.81 4.59
C PRO A 233 5.72 -18.69 4.21
N ILE A 234 5.63 -18.24 2.98
CA ILE A 234 6.38 -17.10 2.45
C ILE A 234 5.67 -15.79 2.79
N GLY A 235 4.34 -15.76 2.66
CA GLY A 235 3.54 -14.58 2.93
C GLY A 235 3.80 -13.47 1.94
N VAL A 236 3.66 -13.75 0.65
CA VAL A 236 3.82 -12.76 -0.42
C VAL A 236 2.94 -11.54 -0.15
N HIS A 237 3.47 -10.33 -0.38
CA HIS A 237 2.74 -9.12 -0.02
C HIS A 237 2.70 -8.08 -1.14
N GLY A 238 3.82 -7.56 -1.58
CA GLY A 238 3.92 -6.61 -2.68
C GLY A 238 4.56 -7.25 -3.91
N VAL A 239 4.28 -6.68 -5.06
CA VAL A 239 4.89 -7.09 -6.34
C VAL A 239 5.22 -5.85 -7.18
N GLU A 240 6.39 -5.87 -7.80
CA GLU A 240 6.84 -4.94 -8.82
C GLU A 240 7.35 -5.69 -10.04
N ILE A 241 7.40 -5.01 -11.18
CA ILE A 241 7.86 -5.60 -12.44
C ILE A 241 8.98 -4.80 -13.07
N ASP A 242 9.95 -5.48 -13.62
CA ASP A 242 10.88 -4.91 -14.60
C ASP A 242 10.64 -5.55 -15.98
N PRO A 243 9.86 -4.88 -16.86
CA PRO A 243 9.56 -5.42 -18.19
C PRO A 243 10.78 -5.57 -19.08
N THR A 244 11.84 -4.79 -18.83
CA THR A 244 13.07 -4.82 -19.64
C THR A 244 13.91 -6.06 -19.34
N ARG A 245 13.85 -6.54 -18.12
CA ARG A 245 14.54 -7.76 -17.66
C ARG A 245 13.65 -9.00 -17.68
N GLY A 246 12.34 -8.81 -17.80
CA GLY A 246 11.37 -9.90 -17.69
C GLY A 246 11.29 -10.47 -16.27
N GLU A 247 11.45 -9.63 -15.26
CA GLU A 247 11.53 -10.02 -13.85
C GLU A 247 10.35 -9.47 -13.05
N LEU A 248 9.90 -10.28 -12.08
CA LEU A 248 9.00 -9.91 -11.02
C LEU A 248 9.78 -9.83 -9.72
N TYR A 249 9.61 -8.74 -8.98
CA TYR A 249 10.14 -8.55 -7.63
C TYR A 249 9.00 -8.69 -6.65
N VAL A 250 9.10 -9.62 -5.72
CA VAL A 250 8.03 -9.95 -4.77
C VAL A 250 8.53 -9.77 -3.35
N SER A 251 7.97 -8.84 -2.62
CA SER A 251 8.21 -8.74 -1.18
C SER A 251 7.42 -9.79 -0.43
N ALA A 252 8.02 -10.35 0.62
CA ALA A 252 7.41 -11.39 1.42
C ALA A 252 7.60 -11.12 2.91
N GLN A 253 6.49 -11.20 3.67
CA GLN A 253 6.52 -10.94 5.10
C GLN A 253 7.29 -12.00 5.89
N GLY A 254 7.33 -13.22 5.38
CA GLY A 254 7.81 -14.36 6.12
C GLY A 254 6.90 -14.74 7.28
N ARG A 255 7.29 -15.76 8.01
CA ARG A 255 6.63 -16.15 9.24
C ARG A 255 7.65 -16.61 10.26
N GLU A 256 7.53 -16.13 11.50
CA GLU A 256 8.42 -16.49 12.62
C GLU A 256 9.91 -16.25 12.30
N GLY A 257 10.21 -15.20 11.54
CA GLY A 257 11.57 -14.83 11.13
C GLY A 257 12.15 -15.66 9.99
N LYS A 258 11.31 -16.46 9.31
CA LYS A 258 11.72 -17.28 8.16
C LYS A 258 11.03 -16.81 6.89
N ASN A 259 11.69 -16.99 5.75
CA ASN A 259 11.19 -16.71 4.42
C ASN A 259 10.78 -15.25 4.14
N GLY A 260 11.12 -14.31 5.05
CA GLY A 260 10.95 -12.87 4.81
C GLY A 260 12.04 -12.32 3.91
N GLY A 261 11.70 -11.37 3.03
CA GLY A 261 12.66 -10.74 2.13
C GLY A 261 12.12 -10.47 0.73
N LEU A 262 13.01 -10.49 -0.25
CA LEU A 262 12.71 -10.32 -1.66
C LEU A 262 12.88 -11.63 -2.42
N TYR A 263 11.85 -11.99 -3.19
CA TYR A 263 11.90 -13.04 -4.19
C TYR A 263 11.94 -12.41 -5.58
N VAL A 264 12.81 -12.93 -6.45
CA VAL A 264 12.89 -12.55 -7.85
C VAL A 264 12.44 -13.71 -8.69
N LEU A 265 11.44 -13.50 -9.54
CA LEU A 265 10.90 -14.51 -10.44
C LEU A 265 11.01 -14.03 -11.89
N SER A 266 11.05 -14.96 -12.85
CA SER A 266 10.75 -14.62 -14.23
C SER A 266 9.25 -14.37 -14.42
N PHE A 267 8.85 -13.78 -15.55
CA PHE A 267 7.42 -13.64 -15.88
C PHE A 267 6.72 -14.99 -16.04
N GLU A 268 7.44 -16.07 -16.27
CA GLU A 268 6.91 -17.44 -16.31
C GLU A 268 6.77 -18.07 -14.92
N GLY A 269 7.29 -17.41 -13.87
CA GLY A 269 7.25 -17.87 -12.48
C GLY A 269 8.45 -18.72 -12.06
N GLU A 270 9.53 -18.74 -12.86
CA GLU A 270 10.76 -19.40 -12.45
C GLU A 270 11.44 -18.61 -11.34
N HIS A 271 11.87 -19.29 -10.29
CA HIS A 271 12.62 -18.67 -9.19
C HIS A 271 14.03 -18.32 -9.64
N LEU A 272 14.38 -17.03 -9.60
CA LEU A 272 15.69 -16.52 -10.01
C LEU A 272 16.60 -16.18 -8.84
N ALA A 273 16.04 -15.64 -7.75
CA ALA A 273 16.81 -15.28 -6.55
C ALA A 273 15.91 -15.13 -5.32
N TYR A 274 16.52 -15.26 -4.14
CA TYR A 274 15.96 -14.92 -2.84
C TYR A 274 16.99 -14.14 -2.02
N LEU A 275 16.57 -13.00 -1.48
CA LEU A 275 17.35 -12.15 -0.59
C LEU A 275 16.62 -12.05 0.74
N PRO A 276 17.14 -12.68 1.80
CA PRO A 276 16.55 -12.58 3.14
C PRO A 276 16.88 -11.24 3.79
N PHE A 277 15.88 -10.52 4.29
CA PHE A 277 16.04 -9.30 5.10
C PHE A 277 14.72 -8.89 5.77
N GLY A 278 14.81 -7.92 6.67
CA GLY A 278 13.68 -7.21 7.24
C GLY A 278 12.90 -7.99 8.30
N LYS A 279 11.90 -7.32 8.85
CA LYS A 279 10.90 -7.87 9.76
C LYS A 279 9.52 -7.61 9.20
N MET A 280 9.00 -8.50 8.37
CA MET A 280 7.77 -8.38 7.61
C MET A 280 7.85 -7.34 6.48
N PRO A 281 8.71 -7.54 5.47
CA PRO A 281 8.65 -6.76 4.24
C PRO A 281 7.23 -6.76 3.66
N THR A 282 6.75 -5.58 3.29
CA THR A 282 5.37 -5.39 2.81
C THR A 282 5.34 -4.76 1.43
N ASP A 283 5.40 -3.45 1.38
CA ASP A 283 5.30 -2.70 0.14
C ASP A 283 6.65 -2.68 -0.59
N ILE A 284 6.59 -2.59 -1.90
CA ILE A 284 7.74 -2.63 -2.78
C ILE A 284 7.56 -1.63 -3.92
N LEU A 285 8.63 -0.93 -4.27
CA LEU A 285 8.61 0.14 -5.25
C LEU A 285 9.87 0.08 -6.11
N LEU A 286 9.72 0.05 -7.43
CA LEU A 286 10.83 0.04 -8.37
C LEU A 286 11.09 1.44 -8.96
N ASP A 287 12.30 1.94 -8.79
CA ASP A 287 12.87 3.00 -9.62
C ASP A 287 13.62 2.35 -10.78
N ALA A 288 12.93 2.17 -11.89
CA ALA A 288 13.48 1.51 -13.07
C ALA A 288 14.59 2.34 -13.74
N GLU A 289 14.58 3.66 -13.58
CA GLU A 289 15.61 4.54 -14.15
C GLU A 289 16.96 4.36 -13.44
N ARG A 290 16.91 4.28 -12.09
CA ARG A 290 18.13 4.08 -11.28
C ARG A 290 18.45 2.63 -11.01
N GLN A 291 17.58 1.71 -11.42
CA GLN A 291 17.66 0.26 -11.12
C GLN A 291 17.73 0.00 -9.61
N LEU A 292 16.90 0.72 -8.86
CA LEU A 292 16.77 0.60 -7.42
C LEU A 292 15.38 0.08 -7.03
N LEU A 293 15.37 -0.80 -6.06
CA LEU A 293 14.16 -1.31 -5.45
C LEU A 293 14.12 -0.85 -4.00
N TYR A 294 12.99 -0.28 -3.59
CA TYR A 294 12.72 0.14 -2.22
C TYR A 294 11.71 -0.81 -1.61
N VAL A 295 12.09 -1.50 -0.57
CA VAL A 295 11.21 -2.45 0.12
C VAL A 295 10.93 -1.95 1.52
N ALA A 296 9.65 -1.65 1.80
CA ALA A 296 9.18 -1.21 3.10
C ALA A 296 9.06 -2.38 4.07
N ASP A 297 9.44 -2.14 5.32
CA ASP A 297 9.35 -3.12 6.40
C ASP A 297 8.29 -2.70 7.42
N PHE A 298 7.32 -3.57 7.65
CA PHE A 298 6.26 -3.35 8.63
C PHE A 298 6.71 -3.56 10.09
N GLY A 299 7.82 -4.25 10.31
CA GLY A 299 8.45 -4.35 11.63
C GLY A 299 7.84 -5.37 12.60
N GLY A 300 7.00 -6.27 12.11
CA GLY A 300 6.42 -7.37 12.91
C GLY A 300 5.06 -7.06 13.54
N LYS A 301 4.28 -8.10 13.81
CA LYS A 301 2.95 -8.02 14.44
C LYS A 301 3.07 -8.13 15.96
N GLY A 302 2.40 -7.21 16.68
CA GLY A 302 2.20 -7.35 18.13
C GLY A 302 3.39 -7.00 19.02
N GLU A 303 4.53 -6.66 18.45
CA GLU A 303 5.70 -6.19 19.21
C GLU A 303 5.60 -4.67 19.43
N PRO A 304 6.09 -4.16 20.57
CA PRO A 304 6.36 -2.73 20.71
C PRO A 304 7.27 -2.28 19.59
N ALA A 305 7.25 -0.99 19.24
CA ALA A 305 8.16 -0.40 18.28
C ALA A 305 9.58 -0.89 18.54
N VAL A 306 9.99 -1.96 17.87
CA VAL A 306 11.29 -2.57 18.06
C VAL A 306 12.26 -1.78 17.20
N ALA A 307 13.43 -1.47 17.76
CA ALA A 307 14.53 -0.95 16.96
C ALA A 307 14.73 -1.83 15.73
N GLY A 308 14.57 -1.24 14.52
CA GLY A 308 14.63 -1.94 13.25
C GLY A 308 13.31 -2.18 12.54
N GLY A 309 12.16 -1.71 13.08
CA GLY A 309 10.91 -1.57 12.31
C GLY A 309 10.81 -0.16 11.71
N GLY A 310 9.97 0.01 10.70
CA GLY A 310 9.82 1.28 9.98
C GLY A 310 11.04 1.63 9.14
N THR A 311 11.61 0.63 8.49
CA THR A 311 12.77 0.78 7.60
C THR A 311 12.37 0.62 6.13
N ILE A 312 13.19 1.18 5.26
CA ILE A 312 13.19 0.89 3.82
C ILE A 312 14.54 0.27 3.48
N THR A 313 14.51 -0.93 2.91
CA THR A 313 15.70 -1.57 2.38
C THR A 313 15.82 -1.22 0.90
N VAL A 314 16.96 -0.62 0.52
CA VAL A 314 17.30 -0.24 -0.84
C VAL A 314 18.15 -1.32 -1.47
N ILE A 315 17.74 -1.82 -2.64
CA ILE A 315 18.36 -2.94 -3.33
C ILE A 315 18.74 -2.54 -4.74
N ASP A 316 19.97 -2.81 -5.13
CA ASP A 316 20.43 -2.77 -6.51
C ASP A 316 19.84 -3.98 -7.26
N THR A 317 18.96 -3.73 -8.23
CA THR A 317 18.32 -4.79 -9.00
C THR A 317 19.27 -5.49 -9.98
N LEU A 318 20.30 -4.78 -10.47
CA LEU A 318 21.27 -5.36 -11.41
C LEU A 318 22.13 -6.43 -10.75
N ASN A 319 22.62 -6.11 -9.55
CA ASN A 319 23.51 -7.00 -8.80
C ASN A 319 22.76 -7.86 -7.77
N ARG A 320 21.48 -7.58 -7.53
CA ARG A 320 20.63 -8.21 -6.50
C ARG A 320 21.29 -8.13 -5.12
N THR A 321 21.76 -6.93 -4.76
CA THR A 321 22.46 -6.68 -3.49
C THR A 321 21.78 -5.56 -2.71
N ILE A 322 21.74 -5.71 -1.40
CA ILE A 322 21.28 -4.65 -0.49
C ILE A 322 22.37 -3.57 -0.46
N ILE A 323 21.98 -2.32 -0.79
CA ILE A 323 22.84 -1.14 -0.71
C ILE A 323 22.79 -0.55 0.70
N GLU A 324 21.57 -0.35 1.22
CA GLU A 324 21.33 0.37 2.46
C GLU A 324 20.03 -0.10 3.09
N THR A 325 19.91 0.06 4.41
CA THR A 325 18.65 -0.05 5.14
C THR A 325 18.43 1.23 5.93
N LEU A 326 17.47 2.03 5.49
CA LEU A 326 17.18 3.36 6.01
C LEU A 326 16.14 3.29 7.12
N GLN A 327 16.41 3.88 8.28
CA GLN A 327 15.39 4.10 9.30
C GLN A 327 14.57 5.34 8.92
N VAL A 328 13.35 5.16 8.50
CA VAL A 328 12.49 6.25 7.99
C VAL A 328 11.34 6.61 8.94
N ALA A 329 10.95 5.69 9.79
CA ALA A 329 9.89 5.91 10.78
C ALA A 329 10.16 5.15 12.08
N PRO A 330 9.48 5.49 13.17
CA PRO A 330 9.60 4.75 14.41
C PRO A 330 9.22 3.28 14.26
N THR A 331 8.22 2.97 13.41
CA THR A 331 7.73 1.61 13.14
C THR A 331 6.82 1.61 11.90
N ARG A 332 6.60 0.45 11.31
CA ARG A 332 5.51 0.10 10.41
C ARG A 332 5.32 0.99 9.19
N ILE A 333 6.26 0.96 8.25
CA ILE A 333 6.01 1.50 6.92
C ILE A 333 4.93 0.64 6.24
N ASN A 334 3.92 1.31 5.68
CA ASN A 334 2.79 0.63 5.06
C ASN A 334 2.83 0.70 3.54
N HIS A 335 2.93 1.90 2.97
CA HIS A 335 2.95 2.13 1.53
C HIS A 335 3.95 3.20 1.12
N GLN A 336 4.37 3.15 -0.14
CA GLN A 336 5.34 4.05 -0.75
C GLN A 336 4.87 4.50 -2.13
N VAL A 337 5.36 5.66 -2.57
CA VAL A 337 5.27 6.11 -3.97
C VAL A 337 6.56 6.80 -4.39
N LEU A 338 6.94 6.63 -5.66
CA LEU A 338 8.05 7.33 -6.28
C LEU A 338 7.55 8.67 -6.84
N LEU A 339 8.22 9.76 -6.48
CA LEU A 339 7.95 11.06 -7.05
C LEU A 339 8.73 11.27 -8.36
N LYS A 340 8.28 12.22 -9.17
CA LYS A 340 8.94 12.55 -10.43
C LYS A 340 10.36 13.11 -10.28
N ASP A 341 10.72 13.62 -9.08
CA ASP A 341 12.08 14.06 -8.77
C ASP A 341 13.00 12.89 -8.34
N GLY A 342 12.46 11.68 -8.29
CA GLY A 342 13.14 10.46 -7.88
C GLY A 342 13.20 10.26 -6.37
N SER A 343 12.63 11.15 -5.56
CA SER A 343 12.46 10.91 -4.13
C SER A 343 11.34 9.93 -3.85
N VAL A 344 11.41 9.23 -2.73
CA VAL A 344 10.40 8.26 -2.30
C VAL A 344 9.62 8.81 -1.13
N ILE A 345 8.30 8.82 -1.25
CA ILE A 345 7.40 9.06 -0.12
C ILE A 345 7.04 7.73 0.50
N ALA A 346 7.15 7.65 1.82
CA ALA A 346 6.71 6.51 2.61
C ALA A 346 5.77 6.98 3.74
N ILE A 347 4.69 6.27 3.96
CA ILE A 347 3.77 6.53 5.05
C ILE A 347 3.91 5.46 6.12
N ASP A 348 3.91 5.87 7.38
CA ASP A 348 3.99 4.97 8.50
C ASP A 348 2.69 4.90 9.30
N LYS A 349 2.52 3.77 9.97
CA LYS A 349 1.46 3.51 10.94
C LYS A 349 2.00 3.45 12.36
N ALA A 350 2.81 4.41 12.74
CA ALA A 350 3.44 4.44 14.05
C ALA A 350 2.40 4.39 15.18
N GLY A 351 1.27 5.05 14.97
CA GLY A 351 0.16 5.04 15.90
C GLY A 351 -0.58 3.72 16.04
N ASP A 352 -0.42 2.80 15.11
CA ASP A 352 -1.03 1.47 15.13
C ASP A 352 -0.23 0.48 16.00
N CYS A 353 0.86 0.93 16.63
CA CYS A 353 1.69 0.09 17.47
C CYS A 353 1.01 -0.12 18.84
N PRO A 354 0.80 -1.38 19.29
CA PRO A 354 0.15 -1.66 20.59
C PRO A 354 0.90 -1.09 21.81
N ALA A 355 2.19 -0.80 21.65
CA ALA A 355 3.02 -0.21 22.71
C ALA A 355 2.91 1.32 22.76
N VAL A 356 2.23 1.92 21.80
CA VAL A 356 2.09 3.36 21.68
C VAL A 356 0.62 3.65 21.55
N GLU A 357 0.00 4.15 22.61
CA GLU A 357 -1.36 4.66 22.56
C GLU A 357 -1.31 6.03 21.86
N VAL A 358 -1.75 6.06 20.60
CA VAL A 358 -1.91 7.31 19.88
C VAL A 358 -3.29 7.83 20.11
N SER A 359 -3.33 9.05 20.51
CA SER A 359 -4.55 9.73 20.83
C SER A 359 -4.66 10.99 19.98
N TYR A 360 -5.02 10.82 18.70
CA TYR A 360 -5.59 11.91 17.92
C TYR A 360 -7.08 11.67 17.75
N VAL A 361 -7.85 12.67 18.05
CA VAL A 361 -9.27 12.71 17.75
C VAL A 361 -9.46 13.77 16.67
N LEU A 362 -9.94 13.35 15.49
CA LEU A 362 -10.49 14.29 14.56
C LEU A 362 -11.85 14.73 15.10
N ASP A 363 -12.00 16.00 15.42
CA ASP A 363 -13.30 16.55 15.71
C ASP A 363 -14.11 16.62 14.42
N ALA A 364 -15.07 15.71 14.25
CA ALA A 364 -15.92 15.63 13.06
C ALA A 364 -16.75 16.89 12.80
N ARG A 365 -16.85 17.81 13.77
CA ARG A 365 -17.58 19.06 13.62
C ARG A 365 -16.71 20.21 13.15
N SER A 366 -15.45 20.25 13.61
CA SER A 366 -14.52 21.33 13.24
C SER A 366 -13.56 20.91 12.13
N GLY A 367 -13.39 19.61 11.85
CA GLY A 367 -12.35 19.10 10.96
C GLY A 367 -10.93 19.22 11.54
N GLU A 368 -10.79 19.60 12.81
CA GLU A 368 -9.50 19.80 13.45
C GLU A 368 -9.03 18.54 14.17
N TYR A 369 -7.75 18.24 14.02
CA TYR A 369 -7.08 17.23 14.83
C TYR A 369 -6.71 17.83 16.19
N ARG A 370 -7.15 17.20 17.25
CA ARG A 370 -6.71 17.50 18.61
C ARG A 370 -6.06 16.28 19.23
N GLU A 371 -5.05 16.54 20.06
CA GLU A 371 -4.50 15.47 20.92
C GLU A 371 -5.63 15.05 21.88
N ALA A 372 -5.93 13.74 21.89
CA ALA A 372 -6.75 13.20 22.96
C ALA A 372 -5.93 13.26 24.26
N ALA A 373 -6.51 13.73 25.32
CA ALA A 373 -5.89 13.73 26.61
C ALA A 373 -5.54 12.28 27.00
N GLU A 374 -4.27 12.08 27.38
CA GLU A 374 -3.79 10.80 27.91
C GLU A 374 -4.66 10.41 29.12
N GLU A 375 -5.48 9.38 28.97
CA GLU A 375 -5.94 8.64 30.15
C GLU A 375 -4.84 7.65 30.53
N SER A 376 -3.81 8.15 31.20
CA SER A 376 -2.85 7.28 31.87
C SER A 376 -3.59 6.49 32.94
N ARG A 377 -3.50 5.18 32.89
CA ARG A 377 -3.97 4.34 33.98
C ARG A 377 -3.22 4.76 35.26
N PRO A 378 -3.89 4.95 36.40
CA PRO A 378 -3.22 5.31 37.65
C PRO A 378 -2.08 4.34 37.95
N GLY A 379 -0.83 4.84 37.97
CA GLY A 379 0.37 4.06 38.29
C GLY A 379 1.22 3.61 37.09
N GLU A 380 0.82 3.87 35.85
CA GLU A 380 1.67 3.66 34.66
C GLU A 380 2.46 4.93 34.33
N ALA A 381 3.70 4.75 33.91
CA ALA A 381 4.49 5.86 33.40
C ALA A 381 3.90 6.37 32.07
N PRO A 382 3.89 7.68 31.83
CA PRO A 382 3.40 8.23 30.56
C PRO A 382 4.18 7.59 29.40
N ARG A 383 3.45 7.06 28.43
CA ARG A 383 4.04 6.50 27.21
C ARG A 383 4.27 7.61 26.20
N PRO A 384 5.38 7.58 25.45
CA PRO A 384 5.60 8.57 24.42
C PRO A 384 4.52 8.45 23.33
N ILE A 385 3.92 9.59 22.96
CA ILE A 385 3.01 9.67 21.83
C ILE A 385 3.85 9.58 20.56
N VAL A 386 3.63 8.54 19.76
CA VAL A 386 4.21 8.42 18.41
C VAL A 386 3.15 8.70 17.39
N ARG A 387 3.39 9.71 16.55
CA ARG A 387 2.48 10.13 15.50
C ARG A 387 2.75 9.34 14.23
N ASP A 388 1.69 8.97 13.50
CA ASP A 388 1.81 8.57 12.11
C ASP A 388 2.46 9.68 11.33
N GLY A 389 3.32 9.34 10.39
CA GLY A 389 4.13 10.31 9.67
C GLY A 389 4.24 10.00 8.20
N ILE A 390 4.71 11.02 7.50
CA ILE A 390 5.09 10.94 6.09
C ILE A 390 6.58 11.18 6.03
N ALA A 391 7.32 10.22 5.54
CA ALA A 391 8.75 10.34 5.30
C ALA A 391 9.02 10.61 3.82
N LYS A 392 9.94 11.51 3.53
CA LYS A 392 10.49 11.73 2.19
C LYS A 392 11.95 11.34 2.18
N VAL A 393 12.28 10.36 1.36
CA VAL A 393 13.64 9.85 1.16
C VAL A 393 14.21 10.46 -0.10
N TYR A 394 15.30 11.16 0.05
CA TYR A 394 16.03 11.79 -1.05
C TYR A 394 17.25 10.95 -1.42
N ILE A 395 17.57 10.99 -2.71
CA ILE A 395 18.79 10.39 -3.27
C ILE A 395 19.62 11.54 -3.80
N SER A 396 20.84 11.71 -3.29
CA SER A 396 21.80 12.77 -3.67
C SER A 396 22.81 12.30 -4.70
#